data_e1fd5dcec5f7251f1e731e9b9db4cae3
#
_entry.id   e1fd5dcec5f7251f1e731e9b9db4cae3
#
_cell.length_a   1.000
_cell.length_b   1.000
_cell.length_c   1.000
_cell.angle_alpha   90.00
_cell.angle_beta   90.00
_cell.angle_gamma   90.00
#
_symmetry.space_group_name_H-M   'P 1'
#
loop_
_entity.id
_entity.type
_entity.pdbx_description
1 polymer ?
#
loop_
_entity_poly.entity_id
_entity_poly.type
_entity_poly.pdbx_seq_one_letter_code
_entity_poly.pdbx_strand_id
1 'polypeptide(L)'
;MNEKMSVESLLEEARLAKAMPPPEERLRLREAAGLTRAQVATAVGVARGTVLAWESGKSDPTPPGRLPYLRLLEGLAELHPAPVDPADNPIGALFNAPVPAAAETPAPAAPGPEAYSYRDTLRGPDGLAVQGEPGPCIRCGVETAYQSKDGRPLHAGALCTVPTVTAAAPPPAAPAPAVPAGRVSPVPARVPTRPQRRSKSAERAEADLMGLIRGAVEQEAERAGGDEDAALKALIARAIPDVMHLFNETRATARYEYTAYPALPDILHKPSKREPDQIWEARPAYNNPAYSLRAPERNIKVTALDVNAAYLSALKVWLPIGKLEHTTGMDGVGPKRSGVHLITPAPWTHPHLPSPLGDRDEPGALWITDATLRLLLRLSGPKWGLTEAPTVHESWTSGATENFLDALRKLLVAARSEAIAAGDRLTLEYVKSMYSKFVSTMGESQHNREMVRPDWMHNIHAQAYALHCGRAYKAHQAGLDVVALKHTDELHVTGDWRQVFTEGRGVSELKVKQGDGKASGEYLVGKVGG
;
A
#
# COMPACT_ATOMS: atom_id res chain seq x y z
N MET A 1 18.86 -21.38 35.40
CA MET A 1 19.22 -22.77 35.22
C MET A 1 19.95 -22.90 33.90
N ASN A 2 21.28 -23.10 33.93
CA ASN A 2 22.06 -23.35 32.71
C ASN A 2 21.78 -24.79 32.27
N GLU A 3 21.03 -24.97 31.19
CA GLU A 3 21.02 -26.25 30.48
C GLU A 3 22.43 -26.53 29.97
N LYS A 4 23.04 -27.58 30.48
CA LYS A 4 24.31 -28.08 29.97
C LYS A 4 24.07 -28.55 28.54
N MET A 5 24.60 -27.82 27.56
CA MET A 5 24.65 -28.28 26.17
C MET A 5 25.35 -29.65 26.12
N SER A 6 24.69 -30.65 25.55
CA SER A 6 25.27 -31.99 25.42
C SER A 6 26.30 -32.02 24.29
N VAL A 7 27.23 -32.97 24.36
CA VAL A 7 28.24 -33.17 23.31
C VAL A 7 27.55 -33.48 21.96
N GLU A 8 26.42 -34.22 22.00
CA GLU A 8 25.59 -34.49 20.83
C GLU A 8 25.03 -33.20 20.21
N SER A 9 24.56 -32.26 21.05
CA SER A 9 24.03 -30.96 20.62
C SER A 9 25.11 -30.11 19.93
N LEU A 10 26.35 -30.14 20.45
CA LEU A 10 27.51 -29.44 19.85
C LEU A 10 27.97 -30.10 18.53
N LEU A 11 27.92 -31.43 18.46
CA LEU A 11 28.25 -32.16 17.23
C LEU A 11 27.20 -31.93 16.12
N GLU A 12 25.92 -31.88 16.50
CA GLU A 12 24.82 -31.55 15.61
C GLU A 12 24.96 -30.11 15.12
N GLU A 13 25.26 -29.16 16.00
CA GLU A 13 25.50 -27.78 15.65
C GLU A 13 26.72 -27.61 14.72
N ALA A 14 27.78 -28.41 14.91
CA ALA A 14 28.95 -28.43 14.05
C ALA A 14 28.67 -29.05 12.66
N ARG A 15 27.83 -30.10 12.59
CA ARG A 15 27.35 -30.67 11.31
C ARG A 15 26.50 -29.68 10.55
N LEU A 16 25.56 -29.04 11.22
CA LEU A 16 24.68 -28.01 10.65
C LEU A 16 25.47 -26.74 10.24
N ALA A 17 26.57 -26.43 10.92
CA ALA A 17 27.46 -25.33 10.53
C ALA A 17 28.14 -25.56 9.17
N LYS A 18 28.39 -26.81 8.80
CA LYS A 18 29.04 -27.21 7.55
C LYS A 18 28.10 -27.27 6.34
N ALA A 19 26.78 -27.28 6.57
CA ALA A 19 25.75 -27.56 5.58
C ALA A 19 25.07 -26.30 4.99
N MET A 20 25.48 -25.09 5.39
CA MET A 20 24.84 -23.85 4.90
C MET A 20 25.12 -23.65 3.42
N PRO A 21 24.08 -23.61 2.55
CA PRO A 21 24.25 -23.35 1.13
C PRO A 21 24.93 -22.01 0.84
N PRO A 22 25.62 -21.85 -0.29
CA PRO A 22 26.21 -20.57 -0.68
C PRO A 22 25.12 -19.51 -0.92
N PRO A 23 25.46 -18.20 -0.85
CA PRO A 23 24.49 -17.11 -0.94
C PRO A 23 23.59 -17.16 -2.17
N GLU A 24 24.15 -17.49 -3.34
CA GLU A 24 23.41 -17.65 -4.60
C GLU A 24 22.38 -18.77 -4.54
N GLU A 25 22.68 -19.88 -3.85
CA GLU A 25 21.77 -20.98 -3.69
C GLU A 25 20.64 -20.66 -2.67
N ARG A 26 20.96 -19.91 -1.62
CA ARG A 26 19.95 -19.39 -0.67
C ARG A 26 18.92 -18.52 -1.39
N LEU A 27 19.40 -17.64 -2.30
CA LEU A 27 18.56 -16.79 -3.14
C LEU A 27 17.72 -17.63 -4.11
N ARG A 28 18.36 -18.58 -4.85
CA ARG A 28 17.69 -19.45 -5.82
C ARG A 28 16.53 -20.24 -5.19
N LEU A 29 16.78 -20.87 -4.04
CA LEU A 29 15.79 -21.69 -3.34
C LEU A 29 14.57 -20.85 -2.88
N ARG A 30 14.82 -19.66 -2.34
CA ARG A 30 13.72 -18.75 -1.95
C ARG A 30 12.89 -18.32 -3.17
N GLU A 31 13.54 -17.95 -4.27
CA GLU A 31 12.86 -17.50 -5.49
C GLU A 31 12.13 -18.63 -6.20
N ALA A 32 12.71 -19.81 -6.27
CA ALA A 32 12.06 -21.00 -6.84
C ALA A 32 10.76 -21.36 -6.07
N ALA A 33 10.76 -21.13 -4.75
CA ALA A 33 9.60 -21.33 -3.90
C ALA A 33 8.60 -20.14 -3.92
N GLY A 34 8.88 -19.06 -4.65
CA GLY A 34 8.04 -17.87 -4.68
C GLY A 34 7.96 -17.11 -3.36
N LEU A 35 8.92 -17.33 -2.44
CA LEU A 35 8.90 -16.72 -1.11
C LEU A 35 9.54 -15.33 -1.12
N THR A 36 8.90 -14.38 -0.45
CA THR A 36 9.49 -13.06 -0.20
C THR A 36 10.49 -13.11 0.97
N ARG A 37 11.47 -12.20 0.98
CA ARG A 37 12.41 -12.06 2.12
C ARG A 37 11.71 -11.75 3.44
N ALA A 38 10.56 -11.08 3.38
CA ALA A 38 9.76 -10.80 4.57
C ALA A 38 9.15 -12.08 5.17
N GLN A 39 8.62 -12.98 4.35
CA GLN A 39 8.10 -14.27 4.78
C GLN A 39 9.19 -15.13 5.40
N VAL A 40 10.35 -15.22 4.74
CA VAL A 40 11.52 -15.93 5.28
C VAL A 40 11.98 -15.33 6.61
N ALA A 41 12.08 -14.00 6.69
CA ALA A 41 12.50 -13.30 7.91
C ALA A 41 11.53 -13.56 9.08
N THR A 42 10.24 -13.56 8.81
CA THR A 42 9.21 -13.89 9.82
C THR A 42 9.30 -15.34 10.28
N ALA A 43 9.47 -16.28 9.33
CA ALA A 43 9.57 -17.71 9.64
C ALA A 43 10.82 -18.05 10.47
N VAL A 44 11.91 -17.34 10.21
CA VAL A 44 13.22 -17.55 10.86
C VAL A 44 13.39 -16.72 12.14
N GLY A 45 12.51 -15.72 12.37
CA GLY A 45 12.56 -14.85 13.55
C GLY A 45 13.64 -13.77 13.49
N VAL A 46 13.96 -13.25 12.29
CA VAL A 46 14.98 -12.21 12.08
C VAL A 46 14.40 -11.00 11.33
N ALA A 47 15.17 -9.92 11.22
CA ALA A 47 14.77 -8.78 10.40
C ALA A 47 14.96 -9.09 8.90
N ARG A 48 14.10 -8.54 8.02
CA ARG A 48 14.17 -8.68 6.56
C ARG A 48 15.54 -8.31 5.99
N GLY A 49 16.13 -7.21 6.48
CA GLY A 49 17.48 -6.79 6.09
C GLY A 49 18.57 -7.82 6.40
N THR A 50 18.35 -8.66 7.42
CA THR A 50 19.26 -9.77 7.78
C THR A 50 19.22 -10.87 6.71
N VAL A 51 18.02 -11.24 6.24
CA VAL A 51 17.88 -12.21 5.14
C VAL A 51 18.54 -11.70 3.86
N LEU A 52 18.33 -10.42 3.53
CA LEU A 52 19.00 -9.78 2.38
C LEU A 52 20.54 -9.85 2.50
N ALA A 53 21.08 -9.56 3.69
CA ALA A 53 22.53 -9.66 3.93
C ALA A 53 23.05 -11.09 3.80
N TRP A 54 22.26 -12.10 4.19
CA TRP A 54 22.60 -13.51 4.04
C TRP A 54 22.57 -14.00 2.59
N GLU A 55 21.60 -13.55 1.80
CA GLU A 55 21.46 -13.91 0.38
C GLU A 55 22.45 -13.15 -0.51
N SER A 56 22.90 -11.95 -0.10
CA SER A 56 23.91 -11.17 -0.83
C SER A 56 25.36 -11.49 -0.41
N GLY A 57 25.57 -12.41 0.53
CA GLY A 57 26.89 -12.74 1.04
C GLY A 57 27.55 -11.66 1.92
N LYS A 58 26.84 -10.59 2.27
CA LYS A 58 27.36 -9.52 3.15
C LYS A 58 27.56 -9.98 4.58
N SER A 59 26.82 -10.99 5.02
CA SER A 59 27.00 -11.65 6.32
C SER A 59 26.51 -13.09 6.24
N ASP A 60 27.04 -13.95 7.12
CA ASP A 60 26.55 -15.31 7.26
C ASP A 60 25.49 -15.41 8.36
N PRO A 61 24.55 -16.37 8.23
CA PRO A 61 23.57 -16.64 9.25
C PRO A 61 24.22 -17.04 10.59
N THR A 62 23.79 -16.35 11.68
CA THR A 62 24.27 -16.59 13.03
C THR A 62 23.11 -16.97 13.96
N PRO A 63 23.35 -17.67 15.10
CA PRO A 63 22.30 -17.93 16.09
C PRO A 63 21.64 -16.63 16.58
N PRO A 64 20.31 -16.63 16.88
CA PRO A 64 19.41 -17.80 16.89
C PRO A 64 18.78 -18.12 15.51
N GLY A 65 18.91 -17.24 14.50
CA GLY A 65 18.26 -17.39 13.19
C GLY A 65 18.87 -18.47 12.28
N ARG A 66 20.12 -18.89 12.52
CA ARG A 66 20.86 -19.82 11.65
C ARG A 66 20.14 -21.16 11.46
N LEU A 67 19.75 -21.83 12.52
CA LEU A 67 19.17 -23.17 12.45
C LEU A 67 17.77 -23.19 11.82
N PRO A 68 16.84 -22.29 12.17
CA PRO A 68 15.57 -22.19 11.46
C PRO A 68 15.75 -21.88 9.97
N TYR A 69 16.73 -21.05 9.61
CA TYR A 69 16.99 -20.71 8.20
C TYR A 69 17.55 -21.91 7.42
N LEU A 70 18.48 -22.68 8.01
CA LEU A 70 19.03 -23.89 7.39
C LEU A 70 17.92 -24.93 7.13
N ARG A 71 17.08 -25.20 8.12
CA ARG A 71 15.95 -26.14 7.96
C ARG A 71 14.97 -25.71 6.86
N LEU A 72 14.72 -24.40 6.74
CA LEU A 72 13.91 -23.87 5.66
C LEU A 72 14.58 -24.15 4.31
N LEU A 73 15.88 -23.86 4.15
CA LEU A 73 16.60 -24.07 2.91
C LEU A 73 16.70 -25.57 2.53
N GLU A 74 16.87 -26.46 3.48
CA GLU A 74 16.85 -27.93 3.27
C GLU A 74 15.48 -28.37 2.73
N GLY A 75 14.38 -27.97 3.35
CA GLY A 75 13.05 -28.28 2.85
C GLY A 75 12.75 -27.67 1.47
N LEU A 76 13.28 -26.49 1.21
CA LEU A 76 13.16 -25.88 -0.13
C LEU A 76 14.00 -26.60 -1.19
N ALA A 77 15.18 -27.13 -0.84
CA ALA A 77 16.01 -27.88 -1.76
C ALA A 77 15.38 -29.23 -2.15
N GLU A 78 14.66 -29.87 -1.23
CA GLU A 78 13.87 -31.08 -1.54
C GLU A 78 12.72 -30.79 -2.52
N LEU A 79 12.06 -29.64 -2.37
CA LEU A 79 10.92 -29.24 -3.22
C LEU A 79 11.37 -28.67 -4.57
N HIS A 80 12.56 -28.05 -4.62
CA HIS A 80 13.11 -27.37 -5.79
C HIS A 80 14.57 -27.78 -6.02
N PRO A 81 14.82 -29.05 -6.41
CA PRO A 81 16.19 -29.54 -6.67
C PRO A 81 16.88 -28.70 -7.75
N ALA A 82 18.18 -28.54 -7.62
CA ALA A 82 18.98 -27.84 -8.63
C ALA A 82 18.89 -28.59 -9.98
N PRO A 83 18.86 -27.89 -11.12
CA PRO A 83 18.95 -28.52 -12.42
C PRO A 83 20.26 -29.33 -12.47
N VAL A 84 20.14 -30.63 -12.74
CA VAL A 84 21.30 -31.51 -12.92
C VAL A 84 21.92 -31.17 -14.27
N ASP A 85 23.21 -30.84 -14.27
CA ASP A 85 23.93 -30.62 -15.53
C ASP A 85 23.90 -31.94 -16.35
N PRO A 86 23.45 -31.93 -17.62
CA PRO A 86 23.38 -33.14 -18.44
C PRO A 86 24.71 -33.89 -18.58
N ALA A 87 25.84 -33.23 -18.33
CA ALA A 87 27.17 -33.82 -18.38
C ALA A 87 27.48 -34.76 -17.21
N ASP A 88 26.79 -34.63 -16.06
CA ASP A 88 27.07 -35.40 -14.84
C ASP A 88 26.15 -36.61 -14.61
N ASN A 89 25.30 -36.95 -15.58
CA ASN A 89 24.39 -38.09 -15.48
C ASN A 89 24.73 -39.23 -16.41
N PRO A 90 25.56 -40.22 -16.01
CA PRO A 90 25.93 -41.37 -16.83
C PRO A 90 24.75 -42.33 -17.14
N ILE A 91 23.60 -42.16 -16.51
CA ILE A 91 22.40 -43.01 -16.73
C ILE A 91 21.48 -42.41 -17.81
N GLY A 92 21.56 -41.09 -18.08
CA GLY A 92 20.75 -40.40 -19.10
C GLY A 92 21.10 -40.81 -20.55
N ALA A 93 22.31 -41.35 -20.79
CA ALA A 93 22.76 -41.79 -22.11
C ALA A 93 22.10 -43.14 -22.58
N LEU A 94 21.46 -43.88 -21.69
CA LEU A 94 20.82 -45.15 -22.00
C LEU A 94 19.36 -45.05 -22.48
N PHE A 95 18.76 -43.86 -22.36
CA PHE A 95 17.36 -43.61 -22.73
C PHE A 95 17.17 -42.78 -24.02
N ASN A 96 18.23 -42.38 -24.68
CA ASN A 96 18.22 -41.61 -25.94
C ASN A 96 18.51 -42.45 -27.17
N ALA A 97 18.04 -43.73 -27.22
CA ALA A 97 18.00 -44.49 -28.47
C ALA A 97 16.80 -44.03 -29.30
N PRO A 98 16.95 -43.81 -30.63
CA PRO A 98 15.83 -43.38 -31.46
C PRO A 98 14.77 -44.48 -31.56
N VAL A 99 13.55 -44.20 -31.15
CA VAL A 99 12.38 -45.05 -31.34
C VAL A 99 12.00 -45.00 -32.84
N PRO A 100 11.75 -46.11 -33.50
CA PRO A 100 11.31 -46.12 -34.89
C PRO A 100 9.92 -45.48 -35.04
N ALA A 101 9.75 -44.70 -36.10
CA ALA A 101 8.55 -43.93 -36.42
C ALA A 101 7.28 -44.79 -36.39
N ALA A 102 6.42 -44.51 -35.43
CA ALA A 102 5.03 -44.99 -35.45
C ALA A 102 4.18 -43.99 -36.25
N ALA A 103 3.24 -44.52 -37.00
CA ALA A 103 2.38 -43.84 -37.96
C ALA A 103 1.73 -42.55 -37.39
N GLU A 104 1.72 -41.51 -38.20
CA GLU A 104 1.12 -40.21 -37.96
C GLU A 104 -0.36 -40.33 -37.55
N THR A 105 -0.65 -40.05 -36.31
CA THR A 105 -1.99 -39.67 -35.89
C THR A 105 -2.18 -38.19 -36.30
N PRO A 106 -3.30 -37.83 -36.97
CA PRO A 106 -3.50 -36.42 -37.37
C PRO A 106 -3.45 -35.51 -36.18
N ALA A 107 -2.63 -34.46 -36.29
CA ALA A 107 -2.48 -33.43 -35.25
C ALA A 107 -3.85 -32.83 -34.91
N PRO A 108 -4.13 -32.53 -33.62
CA PRO A 108 -5.35 -31.84 -33.25
C PRO A 108 -5.39 -30.48 -33.95
N ALA A 109 -6.56 -30.12 -34.48
CA ALA A 109 -6.76 -28.84 -35.16
C ALA A 109 -6.30 -27.70 -34.25
N ALA A 110 -5.55 -26.73 -34.84
CA ALA A 110 -5.06 -25.58 -34.12
C ALA A 110 -6.22 -24.83 -33.45
N PRO A 111 -6.07 -24.39 -32.17
CA PRO A 111 -7.11 -23.67 -31.47
C PRO A 111 -7.52 -22.41 -32.22
N GLY A 112 -8.81 -22.07 -32.19
CA GLY A 112 -9.36 -20.87 -32.85
C GLY A 112 -8.91 -19.57 -32.15
N PRO A 113 -9.14 -18.40 -32.79
CA PRO A 113 -8.71 -17.11 -32.29
C PRO A 113 -9.20 -16.77 -30.88
N GLU A 114 -10.36 -17.27 -30.49
CA GLU A 114 -10.95 -17.04 -29.15
C GLU A 114 -10.28 -17.83 -28.04
N ALA A 115 -9.49 -18.85 -28.36
CA ALA A 115 -8.76 -19.66 -27.39
C ALA A 115 -7.50 -18.97 -26.84
N TYR A 116 -7.04 -17.89 -27.49
CA TYR A 116 -5.82 -17.16 -27.10
C TYR A 116 -6.15 -15.94 -26.27
N SER A 117 -5.39 -15.76 -25.18
CA SER A 117 -5.38 -14.55 -24.35
C SER A 117 -4.01 -13.89 -24.37
N TYR A 118 -3.89 -12.64 -23.91
CA TYR A 118 -2.59 -11.96 -23.75
C TYR A 118 -1.64 -12.71 -22.78
N ARG A 119 -2.16 -13.64 -21.96
CA ARG A 119 -1.37 -14.48 -21.04
C ARG A 119 -0.63 -15.61 -21.77
N ASP A 120 -1.02 -15.86 -23.01
CA ASP A 120 -0.39 -16.87 -23.85
C ASP A 120 0.79 -16.31 -24.66
N THR A 121 1.10 -15.04 -24.50
CA THR A 121 2.30 -14.42 -25.07
C THR A 121 3.56 -15.04 -24.46
N LEU A 122 4.50 -15.45 -25.33
CA LEU A 122 5.79 -15.97 -24.92
C LEU A 122 6.61 -14.86 -24.23
N ARG A 123 7.15 -15.17 -23.06
CA ARG A 123 7.98 -14.24 -22.28
C ARG A 123 9.36 -14.82 -22.05
N GLY A 124 10.37 -13.97 -22.15
CA GLY A 124 11.75 -14.30 -21.82
C GLY A 124 11.98 -14.41 -20.30
N PRO A 125 13.20 -14.80 -19.90
CA PRO A 125 13.61 -14.88 -18.48
C PRO A 125 13.53 -13.55 -17.74
N ASP A 126 13.57 -12.43 -18.47
CA ASP A 126 13.43 -11.05 -18.02
C ASP A 126 11.95 -10.62 -17.84
N GLY A 127 11.00 -11.51 -18.15
CA GLY A 127 9.56 -11.24 -18.10
C GLY A 127 9.02 -10.41 -19.27
N LEU A 128 9.88 -9.98 -20.21
CA LEU A 128 9.48 -9.25 -21.40
C LEU A 128 8.91 -10.18 -22.47
N ALA A 129 7.98 -9.66 -23.28
CA ALA A 129 7.41 -10.42 -24.39
C ALA A 129 8.47 -10.66 -25.48
N VAL A 130 8.61 -11.90 -25.89
CA VAL A 130 9.55 -12.31 -26.93
C VAL A 130 9.06 -11.81 -28.28
N GLN A 131 9.96 -11.18 -29.04
CA GLN A 131 9.71 -10.76 -30.42
C GLN A 131 10.24 -11.82 -31.40
N GLY A 132 9.51 -12.02 -32.50
CA GLY A 132 9.86 -12.88 -33.62
C GLY A 132 9.54 -12.21 -34.95
N GLU A 133 9.29 -12.98 -35.98
CA GLU A 133 8.92 -12.43 -37.28
C GLU A 133 7.54 -11.70 -37.19
N PRO A 134 7.44 -10.47 -37.70
CA PRO A 134 6.18 -9.76 -37.73
C PRO A 134 5.13 -10.49 -38.56
N GLY A 135 3.90 -10.52 -38.07
CA GLY A 135 2.79 -11.16 -38.77
C GLY A 135 1.45 -10.79 -38.16
N PRO A 136 0.33 -11.12 -38.84
CA PRO A 136 -0.99 -10.81 -38.35
C PRO A 136 -1.30 -11.58 -37.06
N CYS A 137 -1.67 -10.83 -36.02
CA CYS A 137 -2.04 -11.40 -34.73
C CYS A 137 -3.21 -12.39 -34.88
N ILE A 138 -3.05 -13.61 -34.38
CA ILE A 138 -4.05 -14.68 -34.46
C ILE A 138 -5.39 -14.33 -33.81
N ARG A 139 -5.44 -13.28 -32.97
CA ARG A 139 -6.63 -12.87 -32.25
C ARG A 139 -7.35 -11.69 -32.90
N CYS A 140 -6.64 -10.66 -33.34
CA CYS A 140 -7.24 -9.41 -33.87
C CYS A 140 -6.90 -9.11 -35.33
N GLY A 141 -6.00 -9.88 -35.95
CA GLY A 141 -5.58 -9.67 -37.34
C GLY A 141 -4.62 -8.51 -37.60
N VAL A 142 -4.35 -7.66 -36.60
CA VAL A 142 -3.42 -6.53 -36.72
C VAL A 142 -1.99 -7.04 -36.59
N GLU A 143 -1.06 -6.47 -37.37
CA GLU A 143 0.34 -6.91 -37.41
C GLU A 143 1.03 -6.73 -36.05
N THR A 144 1.80 -7.74 -35.62
CA THR A 144 2.57 -7.74 -34.38
C THR A 144 3.84 -8.57 -34.53
N ALA A 145 4.92 -8.14 -33.87
CA ALA A 145 6.15 -8.91 -33.78
C ALA A 145 6.20 -9.82 -32.55
N TYR A 146 5.25 -9.72 -31.62
CA TYR A 146 5.22 -10.57 -30.43
C TYR A 146 4.65 -11.95 -30.74
N GLN A 147 5.11 -12.96 -29.98
CA GLN A 147 4.76 -14.34 -30.21
C GLN A 147 4.00 -14.95 -29.01
N SER A 148 3.11 -15.89 -29.31
CA SER A 148 2.50 -16.78 -28.34
C SER A 148 3.46 -17.92 -27.95
N LYS A 149 3.11 -18.68 -26.91
CA LYS A 149 3.91 -19.81 -26.42
C LYS A 149 4.07 -20.94 -27.47
N ASP A 150 3.17 -21.00 -28.44
CA ASP A 150 3.22 -21.90 -29.58
C ASP A 150 3.81 -21.28 -30.86
N GLY A 151 4.48 -20.14 -30.73
CA GLY A 151 5.27 -19.50 -31.79
C GLY A 151 4.47 -18.70 -32.83
N ARG A 152 3.18 -18.42 -32.59
CA ARG A 152 2.33 -17.67 -33.51
C ARG A 152 2.24 -16.18 -33.14
N PRO A 153 2.07 -15.26 -34.10
CA PRO A 153 1.96 -13.83 -33.77
C PRO A 153 0.79 -13.53 -32.83
N LEU A 154 1.06 -12.92 -31.68
CA LEU A 154 0.07 -12.57 -30.67
C LEU A 154 0.50 -11.32 -29.92
N HIS A 155 -0.35 -10.29 -29.84
CA HIS A 155 -0.04 -9.08 -29.11
C HIS A 155 0.24 -9.35 -27.62
N ALA A 156 1.26 -8.70 -27.10
CA ALA A 156 1.71 -8.86 -25.71
C ALA A 156 0.85 -8.13 -24.68
N GLY A 157 -0.12 -7.32 -25.08
CA GLY A 157 -0.92 -6.47 -24.21
C GLY A 157 -2.42 -6.76 -24.25
N ALA A 158 -3.15 -6.26 -23.25
CA ALA A 158 -4.60 -6.41 -23.12
C ALA A 158 -5.41 -5.67 -24.20
N LEU A 159 -4.78 -4.84 -25.02
CA LEU A 159 -5.42 -4.10 -26.12
C LEU A 159 -5.74 -4.98 -27.35
N CYS A 160 -5.32 -6.22 -27.37
CA CYS A 160 -5.66 -7.17 -28.44
C CYS A 160 -7.11 -7.66 -28.28
N THR A 161 -8.06 -6.96 -28.88
CA THR A 161 -9.47 -7.36 -28.89
C THR A 161 -9.82 -8.09 -30.20
N VAL A 162 -10.63 -9.14 -30.11
CA VAL A 162 -11.22 -9.78 -31.32
C VAL A 162 -12.09 -8.74 -32.00
N PRO A 163 -11.91 -8.48 -33.32
CA PRO A 163 -12.76 -7.54 -34.02
C PRO A 163 -14.21 -8.02 -33.95
N THR A 164 -15.06 -7.21 -33.31
CA THR A 164 -16.51 -7.43 -33.34
C THR A 164 -16.95 -7.25 -34.78
N VAL A 165 -17.54 -8.27 -35.38
CA VAL A 165 -18.14 -8.17 -36.71
C VAL A 165 -19.24 -7.12 -36.61
N THR A 166 -18.94 -5.90 -37.04
CA THR A 166 -19.92 -4.81 -37.07
C THR A 166 -20.91 -5.12 -38.17
N ALA A 167 -22.16 -5.37 -37.82
CA ALA A 167 -23.26 -5.38 -38.76
C ALA A 167 -23.23 -4.08 -39.57
N ALA A 168 -23.39 -4.19 -40.87
CA ALA A 168 -23.29 -3.09 -41.84
C ALA A 168 -24.04 -1.83 -41.35
N ALA A 169 -23.33 -0.69 -41.36
CA ALA A 169 -23.88 0.60 -41.00
C ALA A 169 -25.02 0.98 -42.00
N PRO A 170 -26.13 1.57 -41.55
CA PRO A 170 -27.14 2.11 -42.41
C PRO A 170 -26.55 3.31 -43.21
N PRO A 171 -27.06 3.60 -44.41
CA PRO A 171 -26.52 4.64 -45.28
C PRO A 171 -26.61 6.03 -44.63
N PRO A 172 -25.69 6.96 -44.97
CA PRO A 172 -25.61 8.26 -44.31
C PRO A 172 -26.87 9.09 -44.58
N ALA A 173 -27.46 9.60 -43.50
CA ALA A 173 -28.56 10.57 -43.59
C ALA A 173 -28.06 11.89 -44.16
N ALA A 174 -28.90 12.54 -44.98
CA ALA A 174 -28.62 13.82 -45.60
C ALA A 174 -28.30 14.94 -44.58
N PRO A 175 -27.48 15.93 -44.94
CA PRO A 175 -27.05 16.96 -44.01
C PRO A 175 -28.23 17.85 -43.59
N ALA A 176 -28.40 18.00 -42.29
CA ALA A 176 -29.34 18.95 -41.70
C ALA A 176 -28.87 20.39 -41.91
N PRO A 177 -29.79 21.37 -42.09
CA PRO A 177 -29.43 22.75 -42.37
C PRO A 177 -28.70 23.42 -41.20
N ALA A 178 -27.73 24.28 -41.53
CA ALA A 178 -26.90 25.02 -40.58
C ALA A 178 -27.75 25.94 -39.68
N VAL A 179 -27.61 25.78 -38.37
CA VAL A 179 -28.16 26.71 -37.38
C VAL A 179 -27.20 27.89 -37.23
N PRO A 180 -27.66 29.15 -37.26
CA PRO A 180 -26.79 30.31 -37.14
C PRO A 180 -26.14 30.42 -35.76
N ALA A 181 -24.86 30.84 -35.74
CA ALA A 181 -24.06 31.03 -34.55
C ALA A 181 -24.73 31.96 -33.53
N GLY A 182 -25.26 31.39 -32.48
CA GLY A 182 -25.78 32.09 -31.32
C GLY A 182 -24.64 32.68 -30.49
N ARG A 183 -24.81 33.95 -30.09
CA ARG A 183 -23.92 34.71 -29.21
C ARG A 183 -23.51 33.91 -27.99
N VAL A 184 -22.20 33.82 -27.77
CA VAL A 184 -21.61 33.34 -26.52
C VAL A 184 -21.93 34.36 -25.41
N SER A 185 -22.86 34.04 -24.55
CA SER A 185 -23.07 34.79 -23.31
C SER A 185 -21.90 34.55 -22.36
N PRO A 186 -21.35 35.58 -21.68
CA PRO A 186 -20.26 35.39 -20.72
C PRO A 186 -20.74 34.52 -19.57
N VAL A 187 -19.92 33.51 -19.23
CA VAL A 187 -20.11 32.67 -18.06
C VAL A 187 -20.18 33.56 -16.81
N PRO A 188 -21.24 33.51 -16.00
CA PRO A 188 -21.31 34.33 -14.80
C PRO A 188 -20.19 33.93 -13.85
N ALA A 189 -19.44 34.94 -13.37
CA ALA A 189 -18.43 34.77 -12.35
C ALA A 189 -19.05 34.01 -11.13
N ARG A 190 -18.39 32.95 -10.68
CA ARG A 190 -18.80 32.18 -9.49
C ARG A 190 -18.95 33.13 -8.33
N VAL A 191 -20.16 33.46 -7.96
CA VAL A 191 -20.47 34.16 -6.73
C VAL A 191 -19.97 33.28 -5.57
N PRO A 192 -19.16 33.78 -4.63
CA PRO A 192 -18.74 33.01 -3.48
C PRO A 192 -20.00 32.58 -2.72
N THR A 193 -20.23 31.28 -2.64
CA THR A 193 -21.34 30.69 -1.88
C THR A 193 -21.20 31.12 -0.41
N ARG A 194 -22.14 31.93 0.04
CA ARG A 194 -22.30 32.34 1.44
C ARG A 194 -22.25 31.07 2.30
N PRO A 195 -21.48 31.02 3.39
CA PRO A 195 -21.44 29.83 4.25
C PRO A 195 -22.85 29.49 4.68
N GLN A 196 -23.32 28.29 4.31
CA GLN A 196 -24.63 27.79 4.72
C GLN A 196 -24.66 27.77 6.26
N ARG A 197 -25.53 28.58 6.86
CA ARG A 197 -25.80 28.54 8.31
C ARG A 197 -26.29 27.11 8.63
N ARG A 198 -25.53 26.40 9.47
CA ARG A 198 -25.95 25.11 10.01
C ARG A 198 -27.35 25.26 10.62
N SER A 199 -28.21 24.26 10.46
CA SER A 199 -29.52 24.27 11.10
C SER A 199 -29.34 24.13 12.61
N LYS A 200 -30.21 24.78 13.39
CA LYS A 200 -30.19 24.68 14.87
C LYS A 200 -30.33 23.24 15.37
N SER A 201 -30.96 22.35 14.57
CA SER A 201 -31.08 20.91 14.89
C SER A 201 -29.76 20.18 14.74
N ALA A 202 -28.96 20.51 13.71
CA ALA A 202 -27.62 19.93 13.52
C ALA A 202 -26.64 20.40 14.61
N GLU A 203 -26.74 21.65 15.05
CA GLU A 203 -25.92 22.16 16.15
C GLU A 203 -26.26 21.49 17.49
N ARG A 204 -27.56 21.21 17.75
CA ARG A 204 -27.99 20.45 18.94
C ARG A 204 -27.51 19.01 18.90
N ALA A 205 -27.64 18.30 17.78
CA ALA A 205 -27.17 16.94 17.63
C ALA A 205 -25.65 16.84 17.84
N GLU A 206 -24.87 17.81 17.33
CA GLU A 206 -23.43 17.87 17.56
C GLU A 206 -23.12 18.12 19.06
N ALA A 207 -23.88 19.00 19.73
CA ALA A 207 -23.71 19.27 21.17
C ALA A 207 -24.06 18.03 22.03
N ASP A 208 -25.11 17.29 21.66
CA ASP A 208 -25.52 16.06 22.34
C ASP A 208 -24.41 14.99 22.23
N LEU A 209 -23.83 14.81 21.03
CA LEU A 209 -22.72 13.86 20.81
C LEU A 209 -21.43 14.27 21.55
N MET A 210 -21.14 15.56 21.62
CA MET A 210 -20.04 16.09 22.46
C MET A 210 -20.30 15.81 23.94
N GLY A 211 -21.57 15.88 24.38
CA GLY A 211 -22.00 15.48 25.72
C GLY A 211 -21.71 14.03 26.06
N LEU A 212 -21.84 13.10 25.11
CA LEU A 212 -21.48 11.70 25.32
C LEU A 212 -19.98 11.51 25.60
N ILE A 213 -19.10 12.23 24.88
CA ILE A 213 -17.65 12.17 25.11
C ILE A 213 -17.32 12.71 26.50
N ARG A 214 -17.85 13.89 26.88
CA ARG A 214 -17.62 14.51 28.19
C ARG A 214 -18.15 13.64 29.32
N GLY A 215 -19.37 13.14 29.20
CA GLY A 215 -19.99 12.28 30.21
C GLY A 215 -19.22 10.97 30.43
N ALA A 216 -18.63 10.40 29.37
CA ALA A 216 -17.76 9.24 29.50
C ALA A 216 -16.49 9.56 30.30
N VAL A 217 -15.87 10.72 30.06
CA VAL A 217 -14.66 11.15 30.77
C VAL A 217 -14.99 11.45 32.24
N GLU A 218 -16.05 12.20 32.52
CA GLU A 218 -16.51 12.51 33.88
C GLU A 218 -16.79 11.23 34.67
N GLN A 219 -17.53 10.29 34.09
CA GLN A 219 -17.88 9.03 34.70
C GLN A 219 -16.65 8.19 35.10
N GLU A 220 -15.65 8.08 34.21
CA GLU A 220 -14.47 7.29 34.52
C GLU A 220 -13.52 8.04 35.49
N ALA A 221 -13.46 9.37 35.44
CA ALA A 221 -12.74 10.18 36.42
C ALA A 221 -13.33 10.03 37.84
N GLU A 222 -14.65 10.08 37.98
CA GLU A 222 -15.34 9.85 39.26
C GLU A 222 -15.11 8.44 39.78
N ARG A 223 -15.23 7.41 38.92
CA ARG A 223 -14.97 6.00 39.30
C ARG A 223 -13.56 5.74 39.78
N ALA A 224 -12.60 6.44 39.19
CA ALA A 224 -11.19 6.34 39.54
C ALA A 224 -10.83 7.11 40.83
N GLY A 225 -11.74 7.90 41.40
CA GLY A 225 -11.55 8.59 42.67
C GLY A 225 -10.35 9.54 42.68
N GLY A 226 -10.02 10.16 41.51
CA GLY A 226 -8.88 11.06 41.34
C GLY A 226 -7.59 10.42 40.81
N ASP A 227 -7.58 9.10 40.59
CA ASP A 227 -6.48 8.42 39.88
C ASP A 227 -6.65 8.62 38.37
N GLU A 228 -5.90 9.59 37.81
CA GLU A 228 -5.97 9.95 36.39
C GLU A 228 -5.53 8.80 35.46
N ASP A 229 -4.53 8.00 35.87
CA ASP A 229 -4.03 6.89 35.05
C ASP A 229 -5.00 5.71 35.03
N ALA A 230 -5.70 5.43 36.14
CA ALA A 230 -6.78 4.46 36.20
C ALA A 230 -7.97 4.89 35.33
N ALA A 231 -8.38 6.18 35.39
CA ALA A 231 -9.40 6.76 34.53
C ALA A 231 -9.04 6.63 33.06
N LEU A 232 -7.81 6.99 32.68
CA LEU A 232 -7.32 6.89 31.31
C LEU A 232 -7.33 5.46 30.80
N LYS A 233 -6.91 4.49 31.62
CA LYS A 233 -6.94 3.06 31.26
C LYS A 233 -8.36 2.58 30.98
N ALA A 234 -9.34 3.00 31.79
CA ALA A 234 -10.74 2.66 31.60
C ALA A 234 -11.29 3.29 30.32
N LEU A 235 -11.01 4.57 30.05
CA LEU A 235 -11.38 5.26 28.81
C LEU A 235 -10.80 4.59 27.58
N ILE A 236 -9.52 4.19 27.60
CA ILE A 236 -8.87 3.47 26.52
C ILE A 236 -9.53 2.10 26.27
N ALA A 237 -9.98 1.41 27.31
CA ALA A 237 -10.66 0.12 27.17
C ALA A 237 -12.02 0.24 26.47
N ARG A 238 -12.78 1.30 26.72
CA ARG A 238 -14.09 1.55 26.12
C ARG A 238 -14.05 2.29 24.77
N ALA A 239 -12.87 2.71 24.29
CA ALA A 239 -12.76 3.59 23.12
C ALA A 239 -13.35 3.00 21.82
N ILE A 240 -13.29 1.66 21.61
CA ILE A 240 -13.86 1.01 20.41
C ILE A 240 -15.40 1.04 20.43
N PRO A 241 -16.09 0.49 21.45
CA PRO A 241 -17.56 0.56 21.47
C PRO A 241 -18.07 2.01 21.45
N ASP A 242 -17.41 2.93 22.13
CA ASP A 242 -17.87 4.33 22.16
C ASP A 242 -17.70 5.02 20.81
N VAL A 243 -16.59 4.81 20.09
CA VAL A 243 -16.43 5.38 18.75
C VAL A 243 -17.37 4.74 17.72
N MET A 244 -17.71 3.46 17.88
CA MET A 244 -18.73 2.79 17.05
C MET A 244 -20.11 3.39 17.30
N HIS A 245 -20.46 3.66 18.55
CA HIS A 245 -21.71 4.35 18.88
C HIS A 245 -21.73 5.76 18.27
N LEU A 246 -20.69 6.58 18.45
CA LEU A 246 -20.59 7.90 17.85
C LEU A 246 -20.63 7.85 16.31
N PHE A 247 -20.04 6.83 15.70
CA PHE A 247 -20.10 6.62 14.26
C PHE A 247 -21.54 6.38 13.80
N ASN A 248 -22.28 5.50 14.46
CA ASN A 248 -23.67 5.21 14.14
C ASN A 248 -24.55 6.45 14.33
N GLU A 249 -24.41 7.17 15.44
CA GLU A 249 -25.15 8.41 15.71
C GLU A 249 -24.85 9.53 14.69
N THR A 250 -23.59 9.72 14.31
CA THR A 250 -23.22 10.70 13.27
C THR A 250 -23.79 10.35 11.90
N ARG A 251 -24.29 9.13 11.72
CA ARG A 251 -24.90 8.65 10.49
C ARG A 251 -26.43 8.52 10.56
N ALA A 252 -27.05 8.78 11.69
CA ALA A 252 -28.52 8.66 11.86
C ALA A 252 -29.32 9.45 10.80
N THR A 253 -28.73 10.52 10.23
CA THR A 253 -29.33 11.33 9.15
C THR A 253 -28.61 11.16 7.81
N ALA A 254 -27.77 10.14 7.65
CA ALA A 254 -27.01 9.92 6.42
C ALA A 254 -27.93 9.51 5.26
N ARG A 255 -27.56 9.94 4.06
CA ARG A 255 -28.30 9.65 2.83
C ARG A 255 -28.23 8.18 2.42
N TYR A 256 -27.15 7.52 2.77
CA TYR A 256 -26.88 6.14 2.39
C TYR A 256 -26.59 5.30 3.62
N GLU A 257 -27.10 4.09 3.62
CA GLU A 257 -26.70 3.04 4.56
C GLU A 257 -25.42 2.36 4.07
N TYR A 258 -24.72 1.69 4.97
CA TYR A 258 -23.57 0.90 4.67
C TYR A 258 -23.76 -0.56 5.08
N THR A 259 -23.05 -1.46 4.43
CA THR A 259 -23.00 -2.87 4.84
C THR A 259 -21.79 -3.09 5.73
N ALA A 260 -22.04 -3.51 6.98
CA ALA A 260 -20.99 -3.78 7.96
C ALA A 260 -20.11 -4.98 7.57
N TYR A 261 -20.72 -5.97 6.90
CA TYR A 261 -20.07 -7.22 6.46
C TYR A 261 -20.35 -7.46 4.97
N PRO A 262 -19.71 -6.69 4.06
CA PRO A 262 -19.92 -6.88 2.63
C PRO A 262 -19.25 -8.17 2.14
N ALA A 263 -19.76 -8.72 1.04
CA ALA A 263 -19.02 -9.72 0.28
C ALA A 263 -17.85 -9.01 -0.43
N LEU A 264 -16.63 -9.31 0.01
CA LEU A 264 -15.40 -8.74 -0.52
C LEU A 264 -14.64 -9.77 -1.36
N PRO A 265 -13.83 -9.33 -2.35
CA PRO A 265 -12.95 -10.23 -3.08
C PRO A 265 -11.82 -10.77 -2.17
N ASP A 266 -11.34 -11.97 -2.50
CA ASP A 266 -10.33 -12.70 -1.70
C ASP A 266 -9.06 -11.89 -1.43
N ILE A 267 -8.70 -10.98 -2.35
CA ILE A 267 -7.54 -10.10 -2.18
C ILE A 267 -7.62 -9.18 -0.96
N LEU A 268 -8.82 -8.92 -0.45
CA LEU A 268 -9.07 -8.11 0.75
C LEU A 268 -9.13 -8.92 2.04
N HIS A 269 -9.10 -10.25 1.94
CA HIS A 269 -9.03 -11.14 3.10
C HIS A 269 -7.59 -11.52 3.39
N LYS A 270 -7.25 -11.61 4.68
CA LYS A 270 -5.98 -12.19 5.08
C LYS A 270 -5.99 -13.69 4.83
N PRO A 271 -4.98 -14.25 4.14
CA PRO A 271 -4.88 -15.69 3.97
C PRO A 271 -4.79 -16.43 5.31
N SER A 272 -4.11 -15.85 6.29
CA SER A 272 -4.08 -16.31 7.69
C SER A 272 -3.76 -15.16 8.66
N LYS A 273 -3.95 -15.39 9.98
CA LYS A 273 -3.56 -14.41 11.01
C LYS A 273 -2.06 -14.08 11.03
N ARG A 274 -1.22 -14.94 10.48
CA ARG A 274 0.24 -14.81 10.48
C ARG A 274 0.78 -14.23 9.17
N GLU A 275 -0.01 -14.23 8.12
CA GLU A 275 0.40 -13.71 6.83
C GLU A 275 0.14 -12.20 6.73
N PRO A 276 0.96 -11.46 5.96
CA PRO A 276 0.73 -10.06 5.71
C PRO A 276 -0.54 -9.85 4.89
N ASP A 277 -1.09 -8.64 4.97
CA ASP A 277 -2.15 -8.22 4.06
C ASP A 277 -1.65 -8.27 2.61
N GLN A 278 -2.51 -8.69 1.68
CA GLN A 278 -2.18 -8.74 0.25
C GLN A 278 -2.18 -7.34 -0.38
N ILE A 279 -2.84 -6.38 0.28
CA ILE A 279 -2.83 -4.98 -0.14
C ILE A 279 -1.55 -4.30 0.34
N TRP A 280 -0.81 -3.71 -0.60
CA TRP A 280 0.39 -2.97 -0.26
C TRP A 280 0.05 -1.58 0.28
N GLU A 281 0.36 -1.37 1.54
CA GLU A 281 0.32 -0.06 2.17
C GLU A 281 1.74 0.53 2.17
N ALA A 282 1.92 1.58 1.38
CA ALA A 282 3.21 2.25 1.22
C ALA A 282 3.63 2.96 2.51
N ARG A 283 4.33 2.27 3.40
CA ARG A 283 4.80 2.81 4.69
C ARG A 283 6.13 3.52 4.49
N PRO A 284 6.21 4.85 4.65
CA PRO A 284 7.47 5.55 4.53
C PRO A 284 8.48 5.10 5.60
N ALA A 285 9.66 4.73 5.16
CA ALA A 285 10.81 4.40 6.01
C ALA A 285 12.09 4.98 5.40
N TYR A 286 11.99 6.18 4.84
CA TYR A 286 13.05 6.84 4.07
C TYR A 286 14.04 7.57 4.95
N ASN A 287 15.34 7.37 4.66
CA ASN A 287 16.42 8.22 5.10
C ASN A 287 17.22 8.64 3.87
N ASN A 288 17.42 9.94 3.71
CA ASN A 288 18.16 10.50 2.59
C ASN A 288 19.64 10.09 2.67
N PRO A 289 20.18 9.37 1.67
CA PRO A 289 21.55 8.89 1.71
C PRO A 289 22.61 9.99 1.67
N ALA A 290 22.23 11.21 1.23
CA ALA A 290 23.13 12.36 1.21
C ALA A 290 23.45 12.92 2.60
N TYR A 291 22.77 12.47 3.66
CA TYR A 291 22.92 13.00 5.03
C TYR A 291 23.24 11.88 6.02
N SER A 292 24.15 12.18 6.99
CA SER A 292 24.50 11.24 8.05
C SER A 292 24.73 11.91 9.40
N LEU A 293 24.23 11.25 10.45
CA LEU A 293 24.59 11.56 11.85
C LEU A 293 26.04 11.17 12.19
N ARG A 294 26.69 10.35 11.35
CA ARG A 294 28.06 9.85 11.54
C ARG A 294 29.07 10.60 10.70
N ALA A 295 28.66 11.58 9.89
CA ALA A 295 29.57 12.38 9.11
C ALA A 295 30.57 13.11 10.03
N PRO A 296 31.85 13.29 9.61
CA PRO A 296 32.87 13.92 10.42
C PRO A 296 32.54 15.39 10.73
N GLU A 297 31.98 16.09 9.76
CA GLU A 297 31.48 17.46 9.94
C GLU A 297 29.96 17.47 9.96
N ARG A 298 29.37 17.91 11.09
CA ARG A 298 27.93 18.02 11.26
C ARG A 298 27.57 19.47 11.49
N ASN A 299 27.28 20.18 10.43
CA ASN A 299 26.97 21.60 10.43
C ASN A 299 25.59 21.93 9.84
N ILE A 300 24.85 20.92 9.35
CA ILE A 300 23.53 21.13 8.75
C ILE A 300 22.48 20.85 9.81
N LYS A 301 21.71 21.90 10.13
CA LYS A 301 20.60 21.82 11.08
C LYS A 301 19.40 21.16 10.44
N VAL A 302 18.86 20.13 11.10
CA VAL A 302 17.65 19.39 10.73
C VAL A 302 16.63 19.52 11.84
N THR A 303 15.38 19.74 11.50
CA THR A 303 14.26 19.71 12.44
C THR A 303 13.43 18.46 12.20
N ALA A 304 13.28 17.64 13.25
CA ALA A 304 12.32 16.52 13.27
C ALA A 304 10.94 17.06 13.60
N LEU A 305 9.98 16.79 12.72
CA LEU A 305 8.61 17.27 12.81
C LEU A 305 7.65 16.08 13.00
N ASP A 306 6.60 16.32 13.75
CA ASP A 306 5.54 15.37 14.06
C ASP A 306 4.19 15.94 13.57
N VAL A 307 3.47 15.17 12.77
CA VAL A 307 2.17 15.55 12.20
C VAL A 307 1.06 15.22 13.19
N ASN A 308 0.30 16.23 13.62
CA ASN A 308 -0.78 16.00 14.56
C ASN A 308 -1.96 15.25 13.91
N ALA A 309 -2.41 14.18 14.57
CA ALA A 309 -3.62 13.44 14.25
C ALA A 309 -3.70 12.97 12.78
N ALA A 310 -2.63 12.32 12.27
CA ALA A 310 -2.51 11.88 10.88
C ALA A 310 -3.71 11.01 10.43
N TYR A 311 -4.08 9.99 11.20
CA TYR A 311 -5.24 9.14 10.88
C TYR A 311 -6.56 9.92 10.93
N LEU A 312 -6.76 10.81 11.91
CA LEU A 312 -7.95 11.64 11.98
C LEU A 312 -8.07 12.53 10.73
N SER A 313 -6.95 13.03 10.21
CA SER A 313 -6.94 13.79 8.95
C SER A 313 -7.32 12.93 7.74
N ALA A 314 -7.04 11.62 7.77
CA ALA A 314 -7.31 10.68 6.69
C ALA A 314 -8.78 10.21 6.64
N LEU A 315 -9.54 10.33 7.73
CA LEU A 315 -10.97 9.91 7.77
C LEU A 315 -11.88 10.66 6.79
N LYS A 316 -11.39 11.70 6.12
CA LYS A 316 -12.13 12.38 5.04
C LYS A 316 -11.99 11.71 3.68
N VAL A 317 -11.31 10.57 3.57
CA VAL A 317 -11.18 9.81 2.32
C VAL A 317 -12.53 9.34 1.81
N TRP A 318 -12.68 9.27 0.49
CA TRP A 318 -13.85 8.67 -0.14
C TRP A 318 -13.75 7.15 -0.07
N LEU A 319 -14.76 6.51 0.54
CA LEU A 319 -14.79 5.07 0.77
C LEU A 319 -15.86 4.41 -0.12
N PRO A 320 -15.63 3.18 -0.58
CA PRO A 320 -16.64 2.43 -1.31
C PRO A 320 -17.77 2.04 -0.35
N ILE A 321 -19.01 2.43 -0.67
CA ILE A 321 -20.23 2.06 0.09
C ILE A 321 -21.06 1.02 -0.66
N GLY A 322 -20.93 0.94 -1.98
CA GLY A 322 -21.55 -0.07 -2.82
C GLY A 322 -20.69 -1.33 -2.97
N LYS A 323 -21.23 -2.29 -3.73
CA LYS A 323 -20.50 -3.51 -4.11
C LYS A 323 -19.23 -3.14 -4.89
N LEU A 324 -18.14 -3.85 -4.61
CA LEU A 324 -16.93 -3.79 -5.44
C LEU A 324 -17.14 -4.59 -6.72
N GLU A 325 -16.85 -3.97 -7.84
CA GLU A 325 -16.95 -4.53 -9.19
C GLU A 325 -15.55 -4.77 -9.73
N HIS A 326 -15.33 -5.93 -10.35
CA HIS A 326 -14.08 -6.24 -11.03
C HIS A 326 -14.06 -5.59 -12.40
N THR A 327 -12.95 -4.92 -12.72
CA THR A 327 -12.71 -4.28 -14.02
C THR A 327 -11.26 -4.50 -14.43
N THR A 328 -10.94 -4.33 -15.71
CA THR A 328 -9.59 -4.45 -16.26
C THR A 328 -9.07 -3.10 -16.76
N GLY A 329 -7.75 -2.92 -16.74
CA GLY A 329 -7.12 -1.68 -17.17
C GLY A 329 -7.62 -0.46 -16.39
N MET A 330 -7.85 0.64 -17.08
CA MET A 330 -8.26 1.93 -16.49
C MET A 330 -9.78 2.04 -16.20
N ASP A 331 -10.60 1.07 -16.56
CA ASP A 331 -12.07 1.13 -16.40
C ASP A 331 -12.51 1.26 -14.93
N GLY A 332 -11.70 0.71 -14.02
CA GLY A 332 -11.91 0.84 -12.57
C GLY A 332 -11.40 2.15 -11.96
N VAL A 333 -10.68 2.97 -12.73
CA VAL A 333 -10.04 4.19 -12.23
C VAL A 333 -10.90 5.42 -12.57
N GLY A 334 -11.23 6.22 -11.56
CA GLY A 334 -12.02 7.41 -11.80
C GLY A 334 -12.23 8.28 -10.56
N PRO A 335 -12.61 9.55 -10.73
CA PRO A 335 -12.72 10.51 -9.62
C PRO A 335 -13.82 10.14 -8.60
N LYS A 336 -14.79 9.32 -9.02
CA LYS A 336 -15.92 8.86 -8.18
C LYS A 336 -15.85 7.37 -7.86
N ARG A 337 -14.75 6.69 -8.18
CA ARG A 337 -14.54 5.27 -7.82
C ARG A 337 -13.57 5.17 -6.67
N SER A 338 -13.70 4.14 -5.86
CA SER A 338 -12.79 3.81 -4.78
C SER A 338 -12.74 2.30 -4.56
N GLY A 339 -11.59 1.80 -4.16
CA GLY A 339 -11.33 0.39 -3.92
C GLY A 339 -9.84 0.07 -3.99
N VAL A 340 -9.50 -1.04 -4.64
CA VAL A 340 -8.12 -1.54 -4.80
C VAL A 340 -7.80 -1.85 -6.25
N HIS A 341 -6.53 -1.71 -6.61
CA HIS A 341 -6.03 -1.80 -7.97
C HIS A 341 -4.76 -2.65 -8.02
N LEU A 342 -4.68 -3.58 -8.97
CA LEU A 342 -3.44 -4.28 -9.31
C LEU A 342 -2.67 -3.43 -10.30
N ILE A 343 -1.47 -3.01 -9.93
CA ILE A 343 -0.63 -2.15 -10.77
C ILE A 343 0.78 -2.70 -10.93
N THR A 344 1.44 -2.34 -12.02
CA THR A 344 2.92 -2.35 -12.10
C THR A 344 3.38 -0.91 -11.96
N PRO A 345 4.09 -0.55 -10.88
CA PRO A 345 4.60 0.81 -10.69
C PRO A 345 5.77 1.08 -11.62
N ALA A 346 5.92 2.34 -12.04
CA ALA A 346 7.15 2.80 -12.67
C ALA A 346 8.31 2.80 -11.66
N PRO A 347 9.56 2.61 -12.10
CA PRO A 347 10.73 2.70 -11.23
C PRO A 347 10.83 4.08 -10.58
N TRP A 348 11.11 4.11 -9.27
CA TRP A 348 11.38 5.36 -8.56
C TRP A 348 12.87 5.66 -8.60
N THR A 349 13.27 6.68 -9.32
CA THR A 349 14.68 7.03 -9.55
C THR A 349 15.12 8.31 -8.83
N HIS A 350 14.23 9.01 -8.12
CA HIS A 350 14.58 10.27 -7.47
C HIS A 350 15.47 10.03 -6.23
N PRO A 351 16.74 10.51 -6.24
CA PRO A 351 17.71 10.13 -5.21
C PRO A 351 17.46 10.78 -3.84
N HIS A 352 16.76 11.92 -3.79
CA HIS A 352 16.62 12.77 -2.60
C HIS A 352 15.19 12.86 -2.08
N LEU A 353 14.27 12.06 -2.62
CA LEU A 353 12.89 12.00 -2.16
C LEU A 353 12.48 10.56 -1.85
N PRO A 354 11.61 10.36 -0.85
CA PRO A 354 11.07 9.04 -0.55
C PRO A 354 10.25 8.50 -1.71
N SER A 355 10.36 7.19 -1.97
CA SER A 355 9.44 6.51 -2.88
C SER A 355 8.01 6.61 -2.35
N PRO A 356 7.01 6.92 -3.19
CA PRO A 356 5.60 6.91 -2.81
C PRO A 356 5.10 5.52 -2.41
N LEU A 357 5.84 4.46 -2.75
CA LEU A 357 5.56 3.07 -2.38
C LEU A 357 6.40 2.60 -1.18
N GLY A 358 7.11 3.52 -0.49
CA GLY A 358 7.97 3.19 0.64
C GLY A 358 9.22 2.41 0.21
N ASP A 359 9.61 1.43 1.01
CA ASP A 359 10.80 0.61 0.83
C ASP A 359 10.54 -0.72 0.10
N ARG A 360 9.49 -0.76 -0.73
CA ARG A 360 9.19 -1.92 -1.54
C ARG A 360 10.30 -2.19 -2.56
N ASP A 361 10.82 -3.40 -2.57
CA ASP A 361 11.87 -3.87 -3.48
C ASP A 361 11.45 -5.12 -4.30
N GLU A 362 10.25 -5.67 -4.09
CA GLU A 362 9.75 -6.79 -4.87
C GLU A 362 9.38 -6.34 -6.30
N PRO A 363 9.86 -7.03 -7.33
CA PRO A 363 9.49 -6.75 -8.72
C PRO A 363 8.05 -7.16 -9.01
N GLY A 364 7.48 -6.58 -10.07
CA GLY A 364 6.19 -7.00 -10.61
C GLY A 364 4.99 -6.22 -10.10
N ALA A 365 3.81 -6.81 -10.34
CA ALA A 365 2.54 -6.18 -10.00
C ALA A 365 2.20 -6.33 -8.52
N LEU A 366 1.50 -5.32 -7.98
CA LEU A 366 1.05 -5.28 -6.58
C LEU A 366 -0.33 -4.68 -6.46
N TRP A 367 -1.07 -5.15 -5.47
CA TRP A 367 -2.35 -4.56 -5.10
C TRP A 367 -2.15 -3.33 -4.21
N ILE A 368 -2.72 -2.22 -4.62
CA ILE A 368 -2.72 -0.95 -3.87
C ILE A 368 -4.14 -0.40 -3.73
N THR A 369 -4.33 0.54 -2.83
CA THR A 369 -5.61 1.25 -2.70
C THR A 369 -5.73 2.41 -3.69
N ASP A 370 -6.96 2.89 -3.88
CA ASP A 370 -7.25 4.11 -4.64
C ASP A 370 -6.46 5.34 -4.14
N ALA A 371 -6.25 5.46 -2.82
CA ALA A 371 -5.48 6.57 -2.25
C ALA A 371 -4.01 6.56 -2.72
N THR A 372 -3.37 5.40 -2.77
CA THR A 372 -2.01 5.24 -3.29
C THR A 372 -1.97 5.45 -4.80
N LEU A 373 -2.93 4.89 -5.55
CA LEU A 373 -3.00 5.11 -7.00
C LEU A 373 -3.13 6.59 -7.34
N ARG A 374 -3.99 7.32 -6.64
CA ARG A 374 -4.14 8.79 -6.83
C ARG A 374 -2.86 9.55 -6.53
N LEU A 375 -2.07 9.12 -5.53
CA LEU A 375 -0.75 9.71 -5.28
C LEU A 375 0.17 9.48 -6.47
N LEU A 376 0.31 8.25 -6.97
CA LEU A 376 1.16 7.91 -8.12
C LEU A 376 0.76 8.69 -9.38
N LEU A 377 -0.53 8.74 -9.71
CA LEU A 377 -1.05 9.51 -10.85
C LEU A 377 -0.82 11.01 -10.69
N ARG A 378 -0.85 11.54 -9.47
CA ARG A 378 -0.51 12.94 -9.20
C ARG A 378 0.97 13.23 -9.44
N LEU A 379 1.85 12.33 -8.98
CA LEU A 379 3.30 12.46 -9.12
C LEU A 379 3.78 12.31 -10.57
N SER A 380 3.06 11.53 -11.38
CA SER A 380 3.33 11.40 -12.80
C SER A 380 2.74 12.54 -13.65
N GLY A 381 1.83 13.31 -13.07
CA GLY A 381 1.19 14.44 -13.78
C GLY A 381 2.14 15.62 -14.00
N PRO A 382 1.77 16.55 -14.91
CA PRO A 382 2.65 17.65 -15.37
C PRO A 382 3.06 18.62 -14.26
N LYS A 383 2.29 18.70 -13.17
CA LYS A 383 2.64 19.56 -12.02
C LYS A 383 3.86 19.06 -11.24
N TRP A 384 4.05 17.74 -11.16
CA TRP A 384 5.09 17.12 -10.36
C TRP A 384 6.18 16.49 -11.24
N GLY A 385 5.82 15.67 -12.22
CA GLY A 385 6.75 15.07 -13.17
C GLY A 385 7.85 14.25 -12.53
N LEU A 386 7.58 13.61 -11.38
CA LEU A 386 8.60 12.90 -10.59
C LEU A 386 8.77 11.42 -11.00
N THR A 387 7.80 10.88 -11.74
CA THR A 387 7.79 9.48 -12.18
C THR A 387 6.86 9.34 -13.37
N GLU A 388 6.87 8.19 -14.03
CA GLU A 388 5.85 7.81 -15.00
C GLU A 388 4.59 7.29 -14.32
N ALA A 389 3.47 7.26 -15.04
CA ALA A 389 2.23 6.70 -14.53
C ALA A 389 2.36 5.17 -14.38
N PRO A 390 1.78 4.57 -13.33
CA PRO A 390 1.76 3.13 -13.20
C PRO A 390 0.86 2.49 -14.26
N THR A 391 1.18 1.26 -14.67
CA THR A 391 0.28 0.45 -15.48
C THR A 391 -0.76 -0.20 -14.57
N VAL A 392 -2.04 0.08 -14.81
CA VAL A 392 -3.15 -0.57 -14.09
C VAL A 392 -3.60 -1.80 -14.86
N HIS A 393 -3.65 -2.96 -14.20
CA HIS A 393 -4.03 -4.26 -14.80
C HIS A 393 -5.49 -4.58 -14.55
N GLU A 394 -5.89 -4.55 -13.29
CA GLU A 394 -7.25 -4.84 -12.87
C GLU A 394 -7.60 -4.09 -11.58
N SER A 395 -8.88 -3.99 -11.29
CA SER A 395 -9.38 -3.24 -10.15
C SER A 395 -10.60 -3.91 -9.55
N TRP A 396 -10.73 -3.81 -8.25
CA TRP A 396 -11.97 -4.03 -7.51
C TRP A 396 -12.43 -2.71 -6.90
N THR A 397 -13.38 -2.04 -7.54
CA THR A 397 -13.81 -0.70 -7.15
C THR A 397 -15.31 -0.55 -7.20
N SER A 398 -15.85 0.38 -6.40
CA SER A 398 -17.25 0.79 -6.46
C SER A 398 -17.37 2.21 -7.01
N GLY A 399 -18.36 2.43 -7.86
CA GLY A 399 -18.80 3.77 -8.30
C GLY A 399 -19.68 4.47 -7.26
N ALA A 400 -20.24 3.73 -6.29
CA ALA A 400 -20.94 4.30 -5.14
C ALA A 400 -19.95 4.57 -4.02
N THR A 401 -19.53 5.83 -3.88
CA THR A 401 -18.53 6.27 -2.90
C THR A 401 -19.03 7.47 -2.10
N GLU A 402 -18.61 7.58 -0.85
CA GLU A 402 -18.89 8.71 0.03
C GLU A 402 -17.68 8.99 0.94
N ASN A 403 -17.51 10.26 1.36
CA ASN A 403 -16.62 10.62 2.46
C ASN A 403 -17.29 10.29 3.81
N PHE A 404 -17.53 9.03 3.98
CA PHE A 404 -18.47 8.41 4.90
C PHE A 404 -18.20 8.73 6.37
N LEU A 405 -16.93 8.93 6.72
CA LEU A 405 -16.48 9.18 8.08
C LEU A 405 -16.28 10.67 8.40
N ASP A 406 -16.60 11.60 7.49
CA ASP A 406 -16.30 13.02 7.70
C ASP A 406 -17.12 13.64 8.85
N ALA A 407 -18.34 13.17 9.09
CA ALA A 407 -19.14 13.63 10.22
C ALA A 407 -18.51 13.22 11.56
N LEU A 408 -18.16 11.95 11.73
CA LEU A 408 -17.42 11.46 12.89
C LEU A 408 -16.07 12.20 13.05
N ARG A 409 -15.33 12.37 11.95
CA ARG A 409 -14.08 13.12 11.97
C ARG A 409 -14.26 14.54 12.52
N LYS A 410 -15.26 15.27 12.07
CA LYS A 410 -15.56 16.64 12.55
C LYS A 410 -15.84 16.67 14.04
N LEU A 411 -16.65 15.73 14.53
CA LEU A 411 -16.95 15.59 15.97
C LEU A 411 -15.67 15.35 16.78
N LEU A 412 -14.85 14.38 16.36
CA LEU A 412 -13.59 14.06 17.06
C LEU A 412 -12.56 15.20 16.96
N VAL A 413 -12.55 15.97 15.86
CA VAL A 413 -11.72 17.19 15.73
C VAL A 413 -12.18 18.26 16.72
N ALA A 414 -13.48 18.49 16.88
CA ALA A 414 -14.03 19.44 17.82
C ALA A 414 -13.66 19.06 19.27
N ALA A 415 -13.94 17.79 19.65
CA ALA A 415 -13.60 17.28 20.99
C ALA A 415 -12.10 17.40 21.29
N ARG A 416 -11.24 17.04 20.32
CA ARG A 416 -9.79 17.18 20.46
C ARG A 416 -9.37 18.64 20.62
N SER A 417 -9.96 19.57 19.89
CA SER A 417 -9.61 20.99 19.94
C SER A 417 -10.02 21.62 21.27
N GLU A 418 -11.21 21.28 21.78
CA GLU A 418 -11.65 21.70 23.11
C GLU A 418 -10.74 21.16 24.21
N ALA A 419 -10.38 19.87 24.15
CA ALA A 419 -9.46 19.25 25.12
C ALA A 419 -8.08 19.92 25.12
N ILE A 420 -7.54 20.28 23.95
CA ILE A 420 -6.28 21.00 23.84
C ILE A 420 -6.39 22.40 24.47
N ALA A 421 -7.48 23.12 24.21
CA ALA A 421 -7.70 24.47 24.74
C ALA A 421 -7.88 24.48 26.28
N ALA A 422 -8.53 23.44 26.81
CA ALA A 422 -8.75 23.26 28.25
C ALA A 422 -7.55 22.62 28.98
N GLY A 423 -6.56 22.09 28.28
CA GLY A 423 -5.48 21.30 28.88
C GLY A 423 -5.95 19.93 29.41
N ASP A 424 -7.11 19.43 28.93
CA ASP A 424 -7.71 18.18 29.36
C ASP A 424 -7.00 16.98 28.73
N ARG A 425 -6.12 16.34 29.49
CA ARG A 425 -5.34 15.17 29.09
C ARG A 425 -6.23 13.95 28.88
N LEU A 426 -7.21 13.71 29.75
CA LEU A 426 -8.08 12.52 29.67
C LEU A 426 -8.88 12.52 28.37
N THR A 427 -9.58 13.59 28.06
CA THR A 427 -10.32 13.74 26.81
C THR A 427 -9.41 13.66 25.60
N LEU A 428 -8.22 14.30 25.65
CA LEU A 428 -7.29 14.28 24.53
C LEU A 428 -6.81 12.86 24.17
N GLU A 429 -6.34 12.09 25.16
CA GLU A 429 -5.85 10.72 24.94
C GLU A 429 -6.98 9.73 24.64
N TYR A 430 -8.15 9.94 25.23
CA TYR A 430 -9.35 9.16 24.92
C TYR A 430 -9.78 9.33 23.46
N VAL A 431 -9.93 10.55 22.97
CA VAL A 431 -10.26 10.84 21.57
C VAL A 431 -9.19 10.29 20.62
N LYS A 432 -7.91 10.41 20.99
CA LYS A 432 -6.80 9.81 20.23
C LYS A 432 -6.92 8.29 20.14
N SER A 433 -7.26 7.64 21.25
CA SER A 433 -7.52 6.20 21.28
C SER A 433 -8.72 5.81 20.41
N MET A 434 -9.79 6.59 20.40
CA MET A 434 -10.97 6.36 19.55
C MET A 434 -10.58 6.29 18.08
N TYR A 435 -10.02 7.33 17.47
CA TYR A 435 -9.77 7.31 16.03
C TYR A 435 -8.64 6.36 15.62
N SER A 436 -7.62 6.15 16.45
CA SER A 436 -6.53 5.22 16.10
C SER A 436 -6.98 3.76 16.17
N LYS A 437 -7.71 3.37 17.23
CA LYS A 437 -8.26 2.03 17.36
C LYS A 437 -9.38 1.74 16.37
N PHE A 438 -10.23 2.73 16.08
CA PHE A 438 -11.29 2.60 15.08
C PHE A 438 -10.73 2.18 13.73
N VAL A 439 -9.70 2.88 13.24
CA VAL A 439 -9.06 2.55 11.94
C VAL A 439 -8.39 1.18 12.00
N SER A 440 -7.58 0.91 13.02
CA SER A 440 -6.82 -0.34 13.13
C SER A 440 -7.69 -1.58 13.32
N THR A 441 -8.95 -1.43 13.74
CA THR A 441 -9.88 -2.54 14.01
C THR A 441 -10.97 -2.71 12.98
N MET A 442 -11.05 -1.84 11.96
CA MET A 442 -12.03 -1.96 10.87
C MET A 442 -11.84 -3.22 10.00
N GLY A 443 -10.63 -3.76 9.93
CA GLY A 443 -10.33 -4.99 9.21
C GLY A 443 -10.84 -6.23 9.96
N GLU A 444 -10.19 -7.36 9.78
CA GLU A 444 -10.55 -8.65 10.39
C GLU A 444 -10.09 -8.73 11.87
N SER A 445 -10.42 -7.72 12.67
CA SER A 445 -10.04 -7.62 14.07
C SER A 445 -11.09 -8.25 14.99
N GLN A 446 -10.63 -9.04 15.98
CA GLN A 446 -11.50 -9.59 17.04
C GLN A 446 -11.98 -8.53 18.03
N HIS A 447 -11.35 -7.35 18.04
CA HIS A 447 -11.67 -6.24 18.94
C HIS A 447 -12.82 -5.37 18.44
N ASN A 448 -13.16 -5.45 17.15
CA ASN A 448 -14.32 -4.80 16.57
C ASN A 448 -15.21 -5.87 15.91
N ARG A 449 -16.35 -6.15 16.53
CA ARG A 449 -17.32 -7.14 16.03
C ARG A 449 -18.51 -6.51 15.34
N GLU A 450 -18.54 -5.20 15.22
CA GLU A 450 -19.65 -4.48 14.61
C GLU A 450 -19.47 -4.30 13.11
N MET A 451 -18.23 -4.36 12.62
CA MET A 451 -17.94 -4.28 11.18
C MET A 451 -16.65 -5.01 10.80
N VAL A 452 -16.63 -5.49 9.55
CA VAL A 452 -15.42 -6.02 8.89
C VAL A 452 -15.28 -5.32 7.54
N ARG A 453 -14.45 -4.28 7.49
CA ARG A 453 -14.24 -3.41 6.33
C ARG A 453 -12.74 -3.21 6.06
N PRO A 454 -12.00 -4.26 5.69
CA PRO A 454 -10.58 -4.15 5.32
C PRO A 454 -10.36 -3.19 4.15
N ASP A 455 -11.28 -3.11 3.20
CA ASP A 455 -11.26 -2.14 2.11
C ASP A 455 -11.23 -0.69 2.61
N TRP A 456 -11.95 -0.37 3.68
CA TRP A 456 -11.92 0.96 4.30
C TRP A 456 -10.63 1.17 5.09
N MET A 457 -10.24 0.19 5.90
CA MET A 457 -9.01 0.25 6.70
C MET A 457 -7.79 0.56 5.82
N HIS A 458 -7.59 -0.20 4.75
CA HIS A 458 -6.48 0.00 3.83
C HIS A 458 -6.53 1.37 3.13
N ASN A 459 -7.71 1.81 2.69
CA ASN A 459 -7.87 3.14 2.07
C ASN A 459 -7.55 4.28 3.04
N ILE A 460 -7.92 4.18 4.33
CA ILE A 460 -7.62 5.21 5.34
C ILE A 460 -6.12 5.22 5.66
N HIS A 461 -5.50 4.05 5.85
CA HIS A 461 -4.05 3.93 6.07
C HIS A 461 -3.27 4.53 4.90
N ALA A 462 -3.59 4.11 3.67
CA ALA A 462 -2.92 4.61 2.48
C ALA A 462 -3.16 6.12 2.27
N GLN A 463 -4.34 6.64 2.62
CA GLN A 463 -4.59 8.10 2.58
C GLN A 463 -3.70 8.86 3.58
N ALA A 464 -3.48 8.32 4.78
CA ALA A 464 -2.56 8.93 5.75
C ALA A 464 -1.13 8.96 5.20
N TYR A 465 -0.64 7.86 4.61
CA TYR A 465 0.67 7.79 3.97
C TYR A 465 0.78 8.72 2.77
N ALA A 466 -0.24 8.77 1.89
CA ALA A 466 -0.26 9.66 0.74
C ALA A 466 -0.19 11.13 1.13
N LEU A 467 -0.89 11.52 2.20
CA LEU A 467 -0.82 12.87 2.76
C LEU A 467 0.58 13.18 3.33
N HIS A 468 1.21 12.19 3.96
CA HIS A 468 2.54 12.33 4.53
C HIS A 468 3.62 12.45 3.45
N CYS A 469 3.62 11.58 2.44
CA CYS A 469 4.47 11.72 1.26
C CYS A 469 4.27 13.08 0.57
N GLY A 470 3.01 13.53 0.43
CA GLY A 470 2.70 14.84 -0.12
C GLY A 470 3.33 16.01 0.65
N ARG A 471 3.54 15.88 1.98
CA ARG A 471 4.28 16.87 2.78
C ARG A 471 5.76 16.88 2.43
N ALA A 472 6.39 15.70 2.29
CA ALA A 472 7.79 15.60 1.89
C ALA A 472 8.02 16.27 0.52
N TYR A 473 7.16 16.00 -0.45
CA TYR A 473 7.26 16.60 -1.78
C TYR A 473 7.01 18.12 -1.75
N LYS A 474 6.07 18.59 -0.93
CA LYS A 474 5.84 20.03 -0.73
C LYS A 474 7.04 20.72 -0.10
N ALA A 475 7.69 20.09 0.89
CA ALA A 475 8.92 20.60 1.49
C ALA A 475 10.03 20.74 0.46
N HIS A 476 10.26 19.69 -0.33
CA HIS A 476 11.25 19.68 -1.40
C HIS A 476 10.98 20.77 -2.46
N GLN A 477 9.73 20.93 -2.92
CA GLN A 477 9.38 22.00 -3.86
C GLN A 477 9.62 23.41 -3.33
N ALA A 478 9.57 23.58 -2.01
CA ALA A 478 9.86 24.85 -1.35
C ALA A 478 11.37 25.04 -1.06
N GLY A 479 12.23 24.14 -1.54
CA GLY A 479 13.68 24.22 -1.38
C GLY A 479 14.21 23.66 -0.04
N LEU A 480 13.38 22.96 0.73
CA LEU A 480 13.83 22.24 1.91
C LEU A 480 14.33 20.83 1.52
N ASP A 481 15.46 20.41 2.06
CA ASP A 481 15.88 19.02 1.89
C ASP A 481 15.12 18.11 2.85
N VAL A 482 14.57 17.03 2.30
CA VAL A 482 13.95 15.97 3.09
C VAL A 482 15.03 15.01 3.55
N VAL A 483 15.30 14.99 4.84
CA VAL A 483 16.34 14.15 5.46
C VAL A 483 15.80 12.78 5.87
N ALA A 484 14.59 12.73 6.39
CA ALA A 484 13.91 11.48 6.68
C ALA A 484 12.38 11.62 6.59
N LEU A 485 11.72 10.51 6.25
CA LEU A 485 10.26 10.37 6.32
C LEU A 485 9.96 9.03 6.95
N LYS A 486 9.21 9.01 8.06
CA LYS A 486 8.96 7.77 8.81
C LYS A 486 7.50 7.67 9.21
N HIS A 487 6.99 6.45 9.21
CA HIS A 487 5.63 6.13 9.62
C HIS A 487 4.57 6.98 8.88
N THR A 488 3.57 7.49 9.59
CA THR A 488 2.49 8.34 9.05
C THR A 488 2.64 9.81 9.42
N ASP A 489 3.60 10.15 10.27
CA ASP A 489 3.60 11.42 11.00
C ASP A 489 4.98 12.06 11.24
N GLU A 490 6.09 11.37 10.96
CA GLU A 490 7.43 11.92 11.24
C GLU A 490 8.14 12.37 9.96
N LEU A 491 8.42 13.67 9.85
CA LEU A 491 9.12 14.33 8.75
C LEU A 491 10.33 15.12 9.24
N HIS A 492 11.51 14.83 8.71
CA HIS A 492 12.74 15.56 9.05
C HIS A 492 13.18 16.39 7.86
N VAL A 493 13.37 17.70 8.08
CA VAL A 493 13.75 18.64 7.02
C VAL A 493 14.83 19.61 7.46
N THR A 494 15.58 20.11 6.48
CA THR A 494 16.49 21.25 6.65
C THR A 494 15.75 22.59 6.48
N GLY A 495 16.37 23.70 6.87
CA GLY A 495 15.86 25.04 6.62
C GLY A 495 14.64 25.44 7.47
N ASP A 496 14.01 26.55 7.09
CA ASP A 496 12.85 27.09 7.82
C ASP A 496 11.53 26.47 7.32
N TRP A 497 11.14 25.38 7.95
CA TRP A 497 9.92 24.64 7.62
C TRP A 497 8.62 25.39 7.90
N ARG A 498 8.66 26.45 8.72
CA ARG A 498 7.49 27.27 9.06
C ARG A 498 6.98 28.10 7.88
N GLN A 499 7.84 28.34 6.90
CA GLN A 499 7.43 28.96 5.63
C GLN A 499 6.55 28.04 4.77
N VAL A 500 6.60 26.73 5.03
CA VAL A 500 5.90 25.71 4.24
C VAL A 500 4.70 25.14 4.97
N PHE A 501 4.82 24.97 6.29
CA PHE A 501 3.83 24.30 7.13
C PHE A 501 3.42 25.16 8.32
N THR A 502 2.16 25.05 8.72
CA THR A 502 1.65 25.68 9.93
C THR A 502 2.15 24.91 11.15
N GLU A 503 2.78 25.63 12.08
CA GLU A 503 3.13 25.11 13.39
C GLU A 503 1.92 25.15 14.32
N GLY A 504 1.67 24.06 15.04
CA GLY A 504 0.57 24.02 16.00
C GLY A 504 0.21 22.62 16.44
N ARG A 505 -0.91 22.52 17.17
CA ARG A 505 -1.48 21.27 17.67
C ARG A 505 -2.78 20.86 16.95
N GLY A 506 -3.23 21.66 15.99
CA GLY A 506 -4.41 21.36 15.17
C GLY A 506 -4.21 20.11 14.29
N VAL A 507 -5.31 19.62 13.74
CA VAL A 507 -5.26 18.45 12.82
C VAL A 507 -4.49 18.80 11.56
N SER A 508 -3.52 17.99 11.21
CA SER A 508 -2.57 18.20 10.09
C SER A 508 -1.52 19.28 10.27
N GLU A 509 -1.55 20.05 11.36
CA GLU A 509 -0.46 20.96 11.73
C GLU A 509 0.76 20.17 12.22
N LEU A 510 1.93 20.77 12.10
CA LEU A 510 3.19 20.17 12.51
C LEU A 510 3.69 20.80 13.80
N LYS A 511 4.38 20.00 14.58
CA LYS A 511 5.12 20.44 15.76
C LYS A 511 6.51 19.84 15.73
N VAL A 512 7.45 20.47 16.42
CA VAL A 512 8.77 19.89 16.63
C VAL A 512 8.60 18.61 17.48
N LYS A 513 9.13 17.50 16.99
CA LYS A 513 9.09 16.21 17.69
C LYS A 513 9.93 16.29 18.95
N GLN A 514 9.31 16.02 20.10
CA GLN A 514 10.01 15.89 21.38
C GLN A 514 10.33 14.41 21.64
N GLY A 515 11.50 14.12 22.13
CA GLY A 515 11.93 12.78 22.50
C GLY A 515 13.42 12.70 22.78
N ASP A 516 13.85 11.63 23.42
CA ASP A 516 15.24 11.42 23.89
C ASP A 516 16.18 10.85 22.80
N GLY A 517 15.68 10.66 21.59
CA GLY A 517 16.44 10.10 20.47
C GLY A 517 17.43 11.10 19.85
N LYS A 518 18.58 10.60 19.34
CA LYS A 518 19.63 11.42 18.66
C LYS A 518 19.12 12.22 17.45
N ALA A 519 17.98 11.82 16.86
CA ALA A 519 17.32 12.47 15.74
C ALA A 519 15.92 12.96 16.16
N SER A 520 15.83 13.66 17.29
CA SER A 520 14.61 14.25 17.81
C SER A 520 14.83 15.73 18.05
N GLY A 521 13.78 16.53 17.98
CA GLY A 521 13.91 17.98 18.09
C GLY A 521 14.71 18.59 16.93
N GLU A 522 15.64 19.43 17.26
CA GLU A 522 16.64 19.97 16.32
C GLU A 522 17.97 19.26 16.51
N TYR A 523 18.56 18.78 15.44
CA TYR A 523 19.82 18.06 15.49
C TYR A 523 20.71 18.38 14.28
N LEU A 524 21.98 18.00 14.34
CA LEU A 524 22.95 18.27 13.29
C LEU A 524 23.33 17.01 12.53
N VAL A 525 23.38 17.12 11.20
CA VAL A 525 23.90 16.13 10.28
C VAL A 525 25.00 16.71 9.41
N GLY A 526 25.79 15.86 8.77
CA GLY A 526 26.71 16.27 7.72
C GLY A 526 26.37 15.59 6.40
N LYS A 527 26.87 16.13 5.29
CA LYS A 527 26.78 15.48 3.97
C LYS A 527 27.68 14.27 3.91
N VAL A 528 27.23 13.23 3.19
CA VAL A 528 27.99 12.02 2.88
C VAL A 528 28.56 12.18 1.48
N GLY A 529 29.92 12.14 1.35
CA GLY A 529 30.56 12.19 0.04
C GLY A 529 30.52 13.59 -0.60
N GLY A 530 31.20 14.55 0.03
CA GLY A 530 31.72 15.74 -0.64
C GLY A 530 33.12 15.46 -1.12
#